data_ed926e5174821d3538bad3dabcd00ff4
#
_entry.id   ed926e5174821d3538bad3dabcd00ff4
#
_cell.length_a   1.000
_cell.length_b   1.000
_cell.length_c   1.000
_cell.angle_alpha   90.00
_cell.angle_beta   90.00
_cell.angle_gamma   90.00
#
_symmetry.space_group_name_H-M   'P 1'
#
loop_
_entity.id
_entity.type
_entity.pdbx_description
1 polymer ?
#
loop_
_entity_poly.entity_id
_entity_poly.type
_entity_poly.pdbx_seq_one_letter_code
_entity_poly.pdbx_strand_id
1 'polypeptide(L)'
;MNLTDLLSGSVISSIAGQTGTSEKDTQNVLANALPALVGAMAQNASTEDGANSLAKALDDHTSSKGLASLLQNVDTEDGTKILTKILGGETETVRNAVAKKSGASKVDTSKILAMAAPLLLAALGSQKKKTKTQSDGLGGLLTSLLGGGDDDEDDGSTLISLAGSLLGGSNKKSGKSDSGDILTSLAGGLLTSALGGSGKK
;
A
#
# COMPACT_ATOMS: atom_id res chain seq x y z
N MET A 1 -18.33 1.18 -3.52
CA MET A 1 -17.05 1.35 -4.17
C MET A 1 -16.03 0.56 -3.37
N ASN A 2 -15.26 -0.30 -3.99
CA ASN A 2 -14.26 -1.13 -3.35
C ASN A 2 -12.86 -0.74 -3.86
N LEU A 3 -11.81 -1.16 -3.15
CA LEU A 3 -10.43 -0.89 -3.57
C LEU A 3 -10.13 -1.50 -4.95
N THR A 4 -10.68 -2.67 -5.23
CA THR A 4 -10.56 -3.34 -6.53
C THR A 4 -11.19 -2.57 -7.68
N ASP A 5 -12.19 -1.73 -7.42
CA ASP A 5 -12.81 -0.89 -8.45
C ASP A 5 -11.81 0.12 -9.03
N LEU A 6 -10.78 0.52 -8.23
CA LEU A 6 -9.71 1.42 -8.67
C LEU A 6 -8.76 0.78 -9.69
N LEU A 7 -8.72 -0.54 -9.75
CA LEU A 7 -7.94 -1.30 -10.74
C LEU A 7 -8.81 -1.76 -11.92
N SER A 8 -10.06 -1.32 -12.01
CA SER A 8 -10.91 -1.64 -13.15
C SER A 8 -10.43 -0.92 -14.42
N GLY A 9 -10.62 -1.57 -15.58
CA GLY A 9 -10.21 -1.01 -16.86
C GLY A 9 -10.78 0.39 -17.12
N SER A 10 -12.04 0.66 -16.70
CA SER A 10 -12.67 1.97 -16.86
C SER A 10 -11.99 3.07 -16.05
N VAL A 11 -11.53 2.78 -14.84
CA VAL A 11 -10.80 3.72 -14.00
C VAL A 11 -9.40 3.95 -14.56
N ILE A 12 -8.72 2.87 -14.94
CA ILE A 12 -7.38 2.93 -15.54
C ILE A 12 -7.42 3.79 -16.82
N SER A 13 -8.35 3.52 -17.75
CA SER A 13 -8.51 4.33 -18.97
C SER A 13 -8.81 5.80 -18.68
N SER A 14 -9.66 6.09 -17.68
CA SER A 14 -9.98 7.46 -17.32
C SER A 14 -8.77 8.21 -16.76
N ILE A 15 -8.03 7.59 -15.85
CA ILE A 15 -6.81 8.19 -15.29
C ILE A 15 -5.76 8.37 -16.38
N ALA A 16 -5.52 7.36 -17.21
CA ALA A 16 -4.57 7.41 -18.32
C ALA A 16 -4.89 8.56 -19.29
N GLY A 17 -6.15 8.69 -19.68
CA GLY A 17 -6.61 9.76 -20.57
C GLY A 17 -6.41 11.15 -19.99
N GLN A 18 -6.70 11.35 -18.70
CA GLN A 18 -6.57 12.66 -18.05
C GLN A 18 -5.12 13.02 -17.69
N THR A 19 -4.28 12.04 -17.40
CA THR A 19 -2.86 12.27 -17.09
C THR A 19 -1.97 12.32 -18.33
N GLY A 20 -2.48 11.86 -19.47
CA GLY A 20 -1.71 11.70 -20.70
C GLY A 20 -0.70 10.56 -20.62
N THR A 21 -0.99 9.52 -19.82
CA THR A 21 -0.13 8.34 -19.63
C THR A 21 -0.70 7.13 -20.35
N SER A 22 0.11 6.06 -20.49
CA SER A 22 -0.41 4.81 -21.06
C SER A 22 -1.27 4.08 -20.00
N GLU A 23 -2.28 3.32 -20.45
CA GLU A 23 -3.07 2.47 -19.55
C GLU A 23 -2.19 1.45 -18.81
N LYS A 24 -1.18 0.91 -19.48
CA LYS A 24 -0.22 -0.02 -18.89
C LYS A 24 0.58 0.62 -17.77
N ASP A 25 1.10 1.82 -17.97
CA ASP A 25 1.84 2.53 -16.92
C ASP A 25 0.92 2.91 -15.77
N THR A 26 -0.30 3.38 -16.09
CA THR A 26 -1.33 3.68 -15.08
C THR A 26 -1.66 2.45 -14.25
N GLN A 27 -1.90 1.31 -14.88
CA GLN A 27 -2.16 0.05 -14.18
C GLN A 27 -1.00 -0.36 -13.29
N ASN A 28 0.23 -0.32 -13.82
CA ASN A 28 1.42 -0.70 -13.07
C ASN A 28 1.67 0.23 -11.88
N VAL A 29 1.48 1.53 -12.06
CA VAL A 29 1.60 2.51 -10.98
C VAL A 29 0.55 2.25 -9.90
N LEU A 30 -0.72 2.10 -10.26
CA LEU A 30 -1.80 1.84 -9.30
C LEU A 30 -1.58 0.52 -8.55
N ALA A 31 -1.20 -0.56 -9.24
CA ALA A 31 -0.96 -1.86 -8.63
C ALA A 31 0.15 -1.83 -7.56
N ASN A 32 1.18 -1.00 -7.77
CA ASN A 32 2.27 -0.84 -6.81
C ASN A 32 1.98 0.23 -5.73
N ALA A 33 1.22 1.27 -6.08
CA ALA A 33 0.96 2.39 -5.20
C ALA A 33 -0.16 2.12 -4.19
N LEU A 34 -1.25 1.47 -4.60
CA LEU A 34 -2.42 1.27 -3.73
C LEU A 34 -2.06 0.54 -2.43
N PRO A 35 -1.32 -0.59 -2.45
CA PRO A 35 -0.91 -1.25 -1.21
C PRO A 35 -0.04 -0.34 -0.32
N ALA A 36 0.89 0.41 -0.92
CA ALA A 36 1.77 1.32 -0.18
C ALA A 36 0.97 2.46 0.49
N LEU A 37 0.00 3.04 -0.22
CA LEU A 37 -0.85 4.11 0.33
C LEU A 37 -1.76 3.59 1.44
N VAL A 38 -2.38 2.42 1.27
CA VAL A 38 -3.22 1.80 2.30
C VAL A 38 -2.38 1.44 3.52
N GLY A 39 -1.15 0.91 3.32
CA GLY A 39 -0.21 0.63 4.41
C GLY A 39 0.20 1.87 5.19
N ALA A 40 0.48 2.97 4.51
CA ALA A 40 0.78 4.26 5.15
C ALA A 40 -0.43 4.80 5.93
N MET A 41 -1.64 4.67 5.39
CA MET A 41 -2.86 5.02 6.11
C MET A 41 -3.07 4.15 7.36
N ALA A 42 -2.80 2.84 7.29
CA ALA A 42 -2.88 1.94 8.43
C ALA A 42 -1.89 2.35 9.52
N GLN A 43 -0.68 2.73 9.13
CA GLN A 43 0.33 3.23 10.05
C GLN A 43 -0.10 4.56 10.71
N ASN A 44 -0.66 5.49 9.94
CA ASN A 44 -1.23 6.73 10.48
C ASN A 44 -2.38 6.45 11.46
N ALA A 45 -3.23 5.48 11.16
CA ALA A 45 -4.36 5.07 12.00
C ALA A 45 -3.94 4.27 13.26
N SER A 46 -2.66 3.99 13.46
CA SER A 46 -2.15 3.32 14.66
C SER A 46 -2.13 4.23 15.90
N THR A 47 -2.25 5.54 15.71
CA THR A 47 -2.40 6.53 16.78
C THR A 47 -3.82 7.09 16.78
N GLU A 48 -4.33 7.47 17.95
CA GLU A 48 -5.68 8.03 18.09
C GLU A 48 -5.87 9.31 17.24
N ASP A 49 -4.92 10.22 17.30
CA ASP A 49 -4.95 11.46 16.51
C ASP A 49 -4.89 11.18 15.01
N GLY A 50 -4.06 10.23 14.58
CA GLY A 50 -3.95 9.81 13.20
C GLY A 50 -5.23 9.14 12.70
N ALA A 51 -5.83 8.25 13.50
CA ALA A 51 -7.10 7.60 13.21
C ALA A 51 -8.25 8.60 13.07
N ASN A 52 -8.33 9.58 13.98
CA ASN A 52 -9.34 10.64 13.93
C ASN A 52 -9.16 11.54 12.70
N SER A 53 -7.92 11.93 12.40
CA SER A 53 -7.60 12.75 11.23
C SER A 53 -7.93 12.02 9.92
N LEU A 54 -7.60 10.73 9.84
CA LEU A 54 -7.92 9.88 8.69
C LEU A 54 -9.44 9.68 8.57
N ALA A 55 -10.15 9.42 9.69
CA ALA A 55 -11.60 9.27 9.71
C ALA A 55 -12.29 10.50 9.09
N LYS A 56 -11.85 11.69 9.49
CA LYS A 56 -12.36 12.96 8.96
C LYS A 56 -12.06 13.09 7.46
N ALA A 57 -10.82 12.82 7.03
CA ALA A 57 -10.45 12.88 5.62
C ALA A 57 -11.29 11.91 4.77
N LEU A 58 -11.56 10.70 5.27
CA LEU A 58 -12.43 9.73 4.61
C LEU A 58 -13.87 10.24 4.49
N ASP A 59 -14.40 10.87 5.54
CA ASP A 59 -15.76 11.42 5.52
C ASP A 59 -15.89 12.61 4.55
N ASP A 60 -14.89 13.51 4.55
CA ASP A 60 -14.84 14.68 3.66
C ASP A 60 -14.76 14.26 2.18
N HIS A 61 -14.09 13.17 1.86
CA HIS A 61 -13.92 12.67 0.49
C HIS A 61 -14.95 11.59 0.09
N THR A 62 -15.79 11.13 1.03
CA THR A 62 -16.83 10.16 0.70
C THR A 62 -17.97 10.84 -0.05
N SER A 63 -18.02 10.60 -1.35
CA SER A 63 -19.07 11.11 -2.21
C SER A 63 -20.21 10.10 -2.34
N SER A 64 -21.44 10.61 -2.33
CA SER A 64 -22.63 9.87 -2.79
C SER A 64 -22.72 9.78 -4.32
N LYS A 65 -21.87 10.56 -5.02
CA LYS A 65 -21.75 10.52 -6.48
C LYS A 65 -21.00 9.26 -6.90
N GLY A 66 -21.40 8.67 -8.01
CA GLY A 66 -20.75 7.49 -8.54
C GLY A 66 -19.29 7.75 -8.95
N LEU A 67 -18.52 6.68 -9.10
CA LEU A 67 -17.10 6.70 -9.48
C LEU A 67 -16.83 7.53 -10.74
N ALA A 68 -17.69 7.42 -11.76
CA ALA A 68 -17.56 8.17 -13.00
C ALA A 68 -17.62 9.70 -12.79
N SER A 69 -18.47 10.16 -11.89
CA SER A 69 -18.55 11.60 -11.55
C SER A 69 -17.34 12.08 -10.75
N LEU A 70 -16.78 11.21 -9.89
CA LEU A 70 -15.55 11.51 -9.16
C LEU A 70 -14.37 11.63 -10.14
N LEU A 71 -14.24 10.67 -11.07
CA LEU A 71 -13.16 10.66 -12.06
C LEU A 71 -13.16 11.92 -12.95
N GLN A 72 -14.34 12.44 -13.30
CA GLN A 72 -14.45 13.65 -14.14
C GLN A 72 -14.07 14.94 -13.40
N ASN A 73 -14.11 14.94 -12.08
CA ASN A 73 -13.92 16.12 -11.24
C ASN A 73 -12.79 15.94 -10.20
N VAL A 74 -11.78 15.14 -10.53
CA VAL A 74 -10.65 14.94 -9.62
C VAL A 74 -9.81 16.21 -9.55
N ASP A 75 -9.64 16.73 -8.33
CA ASP A 75 -8.70 17.81 -8.05
C ASP A 75 -7.32 17.21 -7.76
N THR A 76 -6.39 17.39 -8.69
CA THR A 76 -5.02 16.86 -8.57
C THR A 76 -4.18 17.66 -7.57
N GLU A 77 -4.52 18.92 -7.30
CA GLU A 77 -3.85 19.69 -6.24
C GLU A 77 -4.24 19.17 -4.86
N ASP A 78 -5.53 18.90 -4.67
CA ASP A 78 -6.02 18.25 -3.46
C ASP A 78 -5.42 16.85 -3.32
N GLY A 79 -5.36 16.08 -4.41
CA GLY A 79 -4.68 14.78 -4.45
C GLY A 79 -3.22 14.84 -3.99
N THR A 80 -2.48 15.86 -4.38
CA THR A 80 -1.10 16.06 -3.93
C THR A 80 -1.02 16.37 -2.43
N LYS A 81 -1.94 17.18 -1.91
CA LYS A 81 -2.05 17.48 -0.47
C LYS A 81 -2.40 16.22 0.34
N ILE A 82 -3.32 15.40 -0.19
CA ILE A 82 -3.68 14.11 0.40
C ILE A 82 -2.46 13.20 0.49
N LEU A 83 -1.71 13.04 -0.60
CA LEU A 83 -0.48 12.24 -0.62
C LEU A 83 0.53 12.71 0.44
N THR A 84 0.75 14.01 0.53
CA THR A 84 1.66 14.58 1.53
C THR A 84 1.17 14.30 2.97
N LYS A 85 -0.13 14.34 3.22
CA LYS A 85 -0.69 14.01 4.54
C LYS A 85 -0.58 12.53 4.87
N ILE A 86 -0.80 11.64 3.89
CA ILE A 86 -0.73 10.19 4.09
C ILE A 86 0.70 9.73 4.27
N LEU A 87 1.62 10.21 3.43
CA LEU A 87 3.01 9.76 3.35
C LEU A 87 3.97 10.63 4.16
N GLY A 88 3.56 11.83 4.54
CA GLY A 88 4.41 12.77 5.27
C GLY A 88 5.72 13.05 4.54
N GLY A 89 6.84 12.96 5.25
CA GLY A 89 8.18 13.13 4.70
C GLY A 89 8.60 12.05 3.69
N GLU A 90 7.91 10.92 3.66
CA GLU A 90 8.23 9.79 2.76
C GLU A 90 7.61 9.91 1.36
N THR A 91 6.90 10.99 1.06
CA THR A 91 6.21 11.19 -0.23
C THR A 91 7.14 10.99 -1.43
N GLU A 92 8.34 11.56 -1.39
CA GLU A 92 9.34 11.42 -2.47
C GLU A 92 9.90 9.99 -2.54
N THR A 93 10.17 9.38 -1.41
CA THR A 93 10.70 8.01 -1.30
C THR A 93 9.71 7.02 -1.92
N VAL A 94 8.44 7.09 -1.52
CA VAL A 94 7.39 6.23 -2.04
C VAL A 94 7.16 6.46 -3.53
N ARG A 95 7.09 7.72 -3.98
CA ARG A 95 6.94 8.07 -5.39
C ARG A 95 8.07 7.49 -6.26
N ASN A 96 9.32 7.64 -5.82
CA ASN A 96 10.48 7.11 -6.52
C ASN A 96 10.47 5.56 -6.54
N ALA A 97 10.08 4.93 -5.44
CA ALA A 97 10.00 3.48 -5.34
C ALA A 97 8.89 2.92 -6.26
N VAL A 98 7.71 3.57 -6.28
CA VAL A 98 6.62 3.21 -7.18
C VAL A 98 7.03 3.39 -8.65
N ALA A 99 7.62 4.52 -9.00
CA ALA A 99 8.12 4.77 -10.36
C ALA A 99 9.10 3.68 -10.82
N LYS A 100 10.06 3.33 -9.96
CA LYS A 100 11.03 2.27 -10.24
C LYS A 100 10.38 0.91 -10.42
N LYS A 101 9.43 0.55 -9.56
CA LYS A 101 8.74 -0.76 -9.62
C LYS A 101 7.77 -0.87 -10.80
N SER A 102 7.06 0.20 -11.11
CA SER A 102 6.10 0.22 -12.22
C SER A 102 6.75 0.36 -13.59
N GLY A 103 7.99 0.87 -13.65
CA GLY A 103 8.66 1.23 -14.90
C GLY A 103 8.18 2.54 -15.52
N ALA A 104 7.27 3.26 -14.86
CA ALA A 104 6.77 4.54 -15.31
C ALA A 104 7.73 5.69 -14.97
N SER A 105 7.62 6.81 -15.69
CA SER A 105 8.41 8.00 -15.36
C SER A 105 7.98 8.58 -14.00
N LYS A 106 8.88 9.30 -13.32
CA LYS A 106 8.55 9.98 -12.06
C LYS A 106 7.43 11.01 -12.24
N VAL A 107 7.38 11.67 -13.39
CA VAL A 107 6.36 12.67 -13.71
C VAL A 107 5.00 12.00 -13.85
N ASP A 108 4.93 10.92 -14.62
CA ASP A 108 3.69 10.17 -14.84
C ASP A 108 3.21 9.52 -13.54
N THR A 109 4.13 8.93 -12.78
CA THR A 109 3.84 8.40 -11.44
C THR A 109 3.21 9.47 -10.55
N SER A 110 3.76 10.68 -10.54
CA SER A 110 3.22 11.80 -9.72
C SER A 110 1.80 12.18 -10.13
N LYS A 111 1.55 12.29 -11.43
CA LYS A 111 0.21 12.62 -11.96
C LYS A 111 -0.81 11.55 -11.62
N ILE A 112 -0.45 10.28 -11.84
CA ILE A 112 -1.33 9.14 -11.55
C ILE A 112 -1.64 9.09 -10.04
N LEU A 113 -0.64 9.24 -9.17
CA LEU A 113 -0.83 9.24 -7.72
C LEU A 113 -1.72 10.38 -7.25
N ALA A 114 -1.53 11.60 -7.80
CA ALA A 114 -2.36 12.75 -7.45
C ALA A 114 -3.82 12.54 -7.83
N MET A 115 -4.10 11.85 -8.93
CA MET A 115 -5.47 11.47 -9.30
C MET A 115 -6.01 10.31 -8.46
N ALA A 116 -5.16 9.34 -8.13
CA ALA A 116 -5.58 8.15 -7.39
C ALA A 116 -5.90 8.45 -5.91
N ALA A 117 -5.22 9.40 -5.28
CA ALA A 117 -5.35 9.66 -3.85
C ALA A 117 -6.78 10.03 -3.40
N PRO A 118 -7.49 11.00 -4.02
CA PRO A 118 -8.87 11.31 -3.63
C PRO A 118 -9.84 10.16 -3.97
N LEU A 119 -9.58 9.41 -5.05
CA LEU A 119 -10.39 8.24 -5.40
C LEU A 119 -10.22 7.12 -4.36
N LEU A 120 -8.99 6.93 -3.87
CA LEU A 120 -8.69 5.98 -2.80
C LEU A 120 -9.43 6.36 -1.50
N LEU A 121 -9.38 7.64 -1.09
CA LEU A 121 -10.13 8.10 0.08
C LEU A 121 -11.64 7.88 -0.09
N ALA A 122 -12.19 8.16 -1.27
CA ALA A 122 -13.60 7.94 -1.57
C ALA A 122 -13.98 6.44 -1.50
N ALA A 123 -13.12 5.55 -1.99
CA ALA A 123 -13.33 4.11 -1.92
C ALA A 123 -13.29 3.62 -0.47
N LEU A 124 -12.28 4.00 0.29
CA LEU A 124 -12.11 3.63 1.70
C LEU A 124 -13.20 4.23 2.58
N GLY A 125 -13.59 5.48 2.35
CA GLY A 125 -14.70 6.12 3.07
C GLY A 125 -16.03 5.42 2.80
N SER A 126 -16.25 4.92 1.57
CA SER A 126 -17.41 4.09 1.24
C SER A 126 -17.37 2.75 1.99
N GLN A 127 -16.20 2.14 2.14
CA GLN A 127 -16.03 0.91 2.93
C GLN A 127 -16.26 1.18 4.41
N LYS A 128 -15.64 2.22 4.98
CA LYS A 128 -15.87 2.67 6.36
C LYS A 128 -17.37 2.79 6.67
N LYS A 129 -18.14 3.42 5.77
CA LYS A 129 -19.60 3.56 5.92
C LYS A 129 -20.33 2.22 5.87
N LYS A 130 -19.95 1.31 4.97
CA LYS A 130 -20.56 -0.02 4.84
C LYS A 130 -20.31 -0.88 6.07
N THR A 131 -19.10 -0.87 6.60
CA THR A 131 -18.71 -1.64 7.78
C THR A 131 -19.08 -0.93 9.09
N LYS A 132 -19.57 0.31 9.03
CA LYS A 132 -19.85 1.17 10.19
C LYS A 132 -18.63 1.32 11.12
N THR A 133 -17.42 1.32 10.52
CA THR A 133 -16.17 1.41 11.25
C THR A 133 -16.00 2.83 11.79
N GLN A 134 -15.68 2.93 13.09
CA GLN A 134 -15.30 4.18 13.74
C GLN A 134 -13.80 4.45 13.58
N SER A 135 -13.32 5.59 14.09
CA SER A 135 -11.92 5.97 13.96
C SER A 135 -10.96 4.96 14.60
N ASP A 136 -11.31 4.39 15.73
CA ASP A 136 -10.54 3.38 16.45
C ASP A 136 -10.42 2.05 15.69
N GLY A 137 -11.41 1.71 14.86
CA GLY A 137 -11.39 0.50 14.02
C GLY A 137 -10.74 0.66 12.66
N LEU A 138 -10.29 1.88 12.27
CA LEU A 138 -9.75 2.13 10.94
C LEU A 138 -8.45 1.37 10.66
N GLY A 139 -7.57 1.26 11.66
CA GLY A 139 -6.34 0.48 11.53
C GLY A 139 -6.64 -0.98 11.16
N GLY A 140 -7.57 -1.62 11.85
CA GLY A 140 -8.02 -2.98 11.54
C GLY A 140 -8.66 -3.10 10.16
N LEU A 141 -9.53 -2.15 9.78
CA LEU A 141 -10.13 -2.14 8.44
C LEU A 141 -9.07 -2.04 7.34
N LEU A 142 -8.09 -1.17 7.49
CA LEU A 142 -7.03 -0.98 6.51
C LEU A 142 -6.10 -2.21 6.44
N THR A 143 -5.80 -2.81 7.58
CA THR A 143 -5.01 -4.04 7.66
C THR A 143 -5.74 -5.21 6.98
N SER A 144 -7.05 -5.36 7.20
CA SER A 144 -7.82 -6.41 6.52
C SER A 144 -7.92 -6.19 5.01
N LEU A 145 -7.91 -4.94 4.52
CA LEU A 145 -7.86 -4.63 3.09
C LEU A 145 -6.51 -4.95 2.44
N LEU A 146 -5.44 -4.99 3.24
CA LEU A 146 -4.11 -5.44 2.79
C LEU A 146 -3.94 -6.96 2.80
N GLY A 147 -4.98 -7.72 3.15
CA GLY A 147 -4.95 -9.18 3.26
C GLY A 147 -4.63 -9.69 4.66
N GLY A 148 -4.80 -8.84 5.69
CA GLY A 148 -4.69 -9.23 7.11
C GLY A 148 -6.03 -9.65 7.72
N GLY A 149 -6.93 -10.30 6.98
CA GLY A 149 -8.13 -10.92 7.51
C GLY A 149 -7.86 -12.40 7.78
N ASP A 150 -8.24 -12.86 8.97
CA ASP A 150 -8.20 -14.26 9.36
C ASP A 150 -8.89 -15.15 8.32
N ASP A 151 -8.31 -16.33 8.09
CA ASP A 151 -8.82 -17.40 7.24
C ASP A 151 -8.55 -17.25 5.72
N ASP A 152 -7.30 -17.45 5.34
CA ASP A 152 -6.86 -18.39 4.32
C ASP A 152 -5.35 -18.17 4.08
N GLU A 153 -4.59 -19.21 4.34
CA GLU A 153 -3.16 -19.31 4.07
C GLU A 153 -2.91 -19.03 2.58
N ASP A 154 -2.35 -17.89 2.19
CA ASP A 154 -1.33 -17.80 1.16
C ASP A 154 -0.97 -16.40 0.61
N ASP A 155 -1.71 -15.30 0.84
CA ASP A 155 -1.45 -14.07 0.07
C ASP A 155 -1.36 -12.75 0.86
N GLY A 156 -1.83 -12.71 2.12
CA GLY A 156 -1.90 -11.45 2.89
C GLY A 156 -0.56 -10.93 3.39
N SER A 157 0.38 -11.81 3.70
CA SER A 157 1.70 -11.43 4.23
C SER A 157 2.59 -10.74 3.18
N THR A 158 2.38 -11.02 1.91
CA THR A 158 3.13 -10.42 0.80
C THR A 158 2.83 -8.95 0.59
N LEU A 159 1.58 -8.52 0.73
CA LEU A 159 1.22 -7.11 0.55
C LEU A 159 1.68 -6.24 1.71
N ILE A 160 1.61 -6.75 2.95
CA ILE A 160 2.13 -6.06 4.13
C ILE A 160 3.66 -5.98 4.07
N SER A 161 4.33 -7.07 3.69
CA SER A 161 5.79 -7.10 3.47
C SER A 161 6.21 -6.15 2.35
N LEU A 162 5.43 -6.06 1.27
CA LEU A 162 5.69 -5.15 0.16
C LEU A 162 5.52 -3.69 0.60
N ALA A 163 4.46 -3.37 1.33
CA ALA A 163 4.24 -2.04 1.88
C ALA A 163 5.36 -1.66 2.86
N GLY A 164 5.75 -2.56 3.76
CA GLY A 164 6.85 -2.34 4.70
C GLY A 164 8.21 -2.15 4.02
N SER A 165 8.50 -2.92 2.98
CA SER A 165 9.74 -2.78 2.22
C SER A 165 9.76 -1.52 1.34
N LEU A 166 8.60 -1.01 0.94
CA LEU A 166 8.48 0.21 0.15
C LEU A 166 8.63 1.47 1.01
N LEU A 167 8.08 1.43 2.24
CA LEU A 167 8.14 2.53 3.20
C LEU A 167 9.47 2.63 3.96
N GLY A 168 10.45 1.76 3.66
CA GLY A 168 11.82 1.91 4.17
C GLY A 168 11.97 1.70 5.67
N GLY A 169 11.04 1.01 6.31
CA GLY A 169 11.05 0.78 7.74
C GLY A 169 12.14 -0.19 8.18
N SER A 170 13.39 0.27 8.28
CA SER A 170 14.39 -0.33 9.16
C SER A 170 13.98 -0.09 10.61
N ASN A 171 12.96 -0.77 11.11
CA ASN A 171 12.71 -0.82 12.54
C ASN A 171 13.06 -2.21 13.08
N LYS A 172 14.34 -2.35 13.39
CA LYS A 172 14.85 -3.38 14.28
C LYS A 172 14.31 -3.10 15.67
N LYS A 173 13.17 -3.70 16.03
CA LYS A 173 12.92 -4.08 17.43
C LYS A 173 11.80 -5.11 17.54
N SER A 174 12.28 -6.32 17.87
CA SER A 174 11.77 -7.20 18.91
C SER A 174 10.34 -7.72 18.78
N GLY A 175 10.20 -8.79 18.06
CA GLY A 175 9.19 -9.82 18.31
C GLY A 175 9.90 -11.16 18.26
N LYS A 176 10.04 -11.79 19.41
CA LYS A 176 10.65 -13.08 19.62
C LYS A 176 9.86 -14.15 18.86
N SER A 177 10.33 -14.51 17.69
CA SER A 177 9.90 -15.70 16.95
C SER A 177 11.13 -16.32 16.34
N ASP A 178 11.43 -17.44 16.81
CA ASP A 178 12.32 -18.55 16.50
C ASP A 178 12.82 -18.65 15.04
N SER A 179 13.50 -17.63 14.54
CA SER A 179 14.21 -17.67 13.25
C SER A 179 15.69 -18.00 13.43
N GLY A 180 16.11 -18.32 14.66
CA GLY A 180 17.49 -18.72 14.99
C GLY A 180 17.86 -20.12 14.50
N ASP A 181 16.89 -21.02 14.38
CA ASP A 181 17.14 -22.43 14.06
C ASP A 181 17.48 -22.69 12.58
N ILE A 182 17.00 -21.87 11.66
CA ILE A 182 17.22 -22.12 10.22
C ILE A 182 18.65 -21.75 9.82
N LEU A 183 19.18 -20.64 10.35
CA LEU A 183 20.55 -20.22 10.05
C LEU A 183 21.59 -21.09 10.76
N THR A 184 21.28 -21.56 11.96
CA THR A 184 22.15 -22.49 12.71
C THR A 184 22.15 -23.88 12.06
N SER A 185 21.01 -24.31 11.52
CA SER A 185 20.89 -25.57 10.78
C SER A 185 21.65 -25.55 9.45
N LEU A 186 21.65 -24.42 8.74
CA LEU A 186 22.40 -24.27 7.49
C LEU A 186 23.91 -24.17 7.73
N ALA A 187 24.35 -23.46 8.79
CA ALA A 187 25.76 -23.33 9.14
C ALA A 187 26.33 -24.66 9.67
N GLY A 188 25.56 -25.44 10.44
CA GLY A 188 25.93 -26.75 10.93
C GLY A 188 26.10 -27.79 9.82
N GLY A 189 25.24 -27.74 8.80
CA GLY A 189 25.29 -28.67 7.66
C GLY A 189 26.51 -28.46 6.74
N LEU A 190 26.93 -27.21 6.58
CA LEU A 190 28.11 -26.90 5.75
C LEU A 190 29.45 -27.23 6.42
N LEU A 191 29.52 -27.11 7.76
CA LEU A 191 30.74 -27.42 8.51
C LEU A 191 31.01 -28.92 8.61
N THR A 192 29.97 -29.76 8.70
CA THR A 192 30.14 -31.23 8.74
C THR A 192 30.51 -31.80 7.37
N SER A 193 30.13 -31.14 6.27
CA SER A 193 30.50 -31.56 4.91
C SER A 193 31.96 -31.22 4.55
N ALA A 194 32.56 -30.20 5.20
CA ALA A 194 33.92 -29.77 4.94
C ALA A 194 34.98 -30.52 5.77
N LEU A 195 34.59 -31.15 6.88
CA LEU A 195 35.55 -31.88 7.76
C LEU A 195 35.51 -33.39 7.62
N GLY A 196 34.66 -33.96 6.78
CA GLY A 196 34.45 -35.41 6.63
C GLY A 196 35.25 -36.10 5.53
N GLY A 197 36.26 -35.47 4.98
CA GLY A 197 37.03 -36.02 3.87
C GLY A 197 38.51 -36.08 4.08
N SER A 198 38.97 -36.84 5.06
CA SER A 198 40.37 -37.34 5.03
C SER A 198 40.56 -38.54 5.96
N GLY A 199 40.86 -39.68 5.36
CA GLY A 199 41.48 -40.77 6.07
C GLY A 199 40.93 -42.16 5.82
N LYS A 200 41.44 -42.85 4.79
CA LYS A 200 42.01 -44.20 4.87
C LYS A 200 42.52 -44.61 3.51
N LYS A 201 43.81 -44.76 3.47
CA LYS A 201 44.62 -45.89 2.94
C LYS A 201 43.94 -46.72 1.86
#